data_57cbb83eaf7b1b6bfbf89171dfa59e98
#
_entry.id   57cbb83eaf7b1b6bfbf89171dfa59e98
#
_cell.length_a   1.000
_cell.length_b   1.000
_cell.length_c   1.000
_cell.angle_alpha   90.00
_cell.angle_beta   90.00
_cell.angle_gamma   90.00
#
_symmetry.space_group_name_H-M   'P 1'
#
loop_
_entity.id
_entity.type
_entity.pdbx_description
1 polymer ?
#
loop_
_entity_poly.entity_id
_entity_poly.type
_entity_poly.pdbx_seq_one_letter_code
_entity_poly.pdbx_strand_id
1 'polypeptide(L)'
;MIKLNYRLRGNFSKNENCLADILTNRGVEDLEAFLHPTSQNLLNPYNLENIEKGRDLLIKHLEKGSKICFVIDADADGFTSSAILWLYIKKIYPNARLSYVIHEEKQHGLEDKIDTFEEEHYDLVILPDAGSFDVEYHKRLMEVSTDCLNIDHHDQLYDEDGTPIVSNFKNTIVINNQLSPNYSNKSLCGAGMVYKFCQVLDEYYKVNYADEFLDLVALGEISDVMFQGTAETRYLISEGLSCISNLGFQSLIEAQSFSLKDKANYPYLGLTPIDVAFYISPLINAVTRVGTMSEKEVMFLAFVEPKRELASTKRGAKQGDIEIACKQFARIAGNIRNRQNKEKDRAIEILEQRVYKEGLEENNILIIEVYEEDKIRKTLTGLIAAYFVNKFNKPCLIGRMSDDKFLRGSMRSNGNFESLPNFKTYLENTDMFEYVAG
;
A
#
# COMPACT_ATOMS: atom_id res chain seq x y z
N MET A 1 17.05 -30.65 29.78
CA MET A 1 17.71 -30.59 28.44
C MET A 1 16.59 -30.52 27.42
N ILE A 2 16.38 -29.37 26.78
CA ILE A 2 15.36 -29.18 25.73
C ILE A 2 15.90 -29.91 24.49
N LYS A 3 15.20 -30.96 24.05
CA LYS A 3 15.50 -31.64 22.79
C LYS A 3 15.00 -30.75 21.66
N LEU A 4 15.87 -29.99 21.01
CA LEU A 4 15.52 -29.25 19.80
C LEU A 4 15.37 -30.27 18.65
N ASN A 5 14.13 -30.45 18.18
CA ASN A 5 13.86 -31.16 16.94
C ASN A 5 14.03 -30.17 15.79
N TYR A 6 15.08 -30.31 14.99
CA TYR A 6 15.25 -29.58 13.75
C TYR A 6 15.21 -30.55 12.57
N ARG A 7 14.60 -30.09 11.48
CA ARG A 7 14.53 -30.81 10.23
C ARG A 7 15.24 -29.97 9.17
N LEU A 8 16.24 -30.56 8.49
CA LEU A 8 16.80 -29.94 7.30
C LEU A 8 15.76 -29.95 6.19
N ARG A 9 15.43 -28.76 5.68
CA ARG A 9 14.55 -28.61 4.52
C ARG A 9 15.45 -28.36 3.30
N GLY A 10 15.46 -29.31 2.37
CA GLY A 10 16.14 -29.21 1.09
C GLY A 10 17.45 -30.04 0.99
N ASN A 11 18.03 -29.97 -0.19
CA ASN A 11 19.28 -30.61 -0.51
C ASN A 11 20.43 -29.64 -0.28
N PHE A 12 21.42 -30.05 0.48
CA PHE A 12 22.65 -29.27 0.67
C PHE A 12 23.76 -29.94 -0.17
N SER A 13 24.34 -29.13 -1.07
CA SER A 13 25.54 -29.54 -1.77
C SER A 13 26.70 -29.60 -0.77
N LYS A 14 27.66 -30.44 -1.02
CA LYS A 14 28.93 -30.44 -0.25
C LYS A 14 29.83 -29.25 -0.62
N ASN A 15 29.32 -28.32 -1.39
CA ASN A 15 30.03 -27.14 -1.85
C ASN A 15 30.03 -26.03 -0.78
N GLU A 16 31.07 -25.24 -0.76
CA GLU A 16 31.39 -24.25 0.26
C GLU A 16 30.43 -23.00 0.25
N ASN A 17 29.42 -22.96 -0.64
CA ASN A 17 28.52 -21.82 -0.77
C ASN A 17 27.14 -22.08 -0.14
N CYS A 18 27.06 -22.00 1.19
CA CYS A 18 25.82 -22.17 1.93
C CYS A 18 24.69 -21.16 1.51
N LEU A 19 25.07 -19.96 1.05
CA LEU A 19 24.10 -18.97 0.60
C LEU A 19 23.38 -19.42 -0.67
N ALA A 20 24.11 -19.94 -1.65
CA ALA A 20 23.53 -20.48 -2.87
C ALA A 20 22.56 -21.63 -2.58
N ASP A 21 22.95 -22.57 -1.70
CA ASP A 21 22.08 -23.66 -1.31
C ASP A 21 20.81 -23.20 -0.63
N ILE A 22 20.89 -22.21 0.27
CA ILE A 22 19.73 -21.63 0.95
C ILE A 22 18.77 -20.98 -0.06
N LEU A 23 19.29 -20.18 -0.99
CA LEU A 23 18.48 -19.46 -1.98
C LEU A 23 17.83 -20.42 -2.98
N THR A 24 18.59 -21.40 -3.50
CA THR A 24 18.07 -22.44 -4.40
C THR A 24 16.95 -23.26 -3.72
N ASN A 25 17.15 -23.65 -2.46
CA ASN A 25 16.12 -24.36 -1.68
C ASN A 25 14.86 -23.51 -1.38
N ARG A 26 14.95 -22.19 -1.54
CA ARG A 26 13.82 -21.25 -1.46
C ARG A 26 13.21 -20.93 -2.81
N GLY A 27 13.64 -21.60 -3.88
CA GLY A 27 13.10 -21.44 -5.22
C GLY A 27 13.69 -20.28 -6.02
N VAL A 28 14.84 -19.73 -5.60
CA VAL A 28 15.57 -18.72 -6.39
C VAL A 28 16.30 -19.45 -7.53
N GLU A 29 15.87 -19.21 -8.76
CA GLU A 29 16.41 -19.85 -9.96
C GLU A 29 17.66 -19.12 -10.47
N ASP A 30 17.64 -17.80 -10.52
CA ASP A 30 18.76 -16.94 -10.93
C ASP A 30 19.37 -16.24 -9.71
N LEU A 31 20.44 -16.82 -9.19
CA LEU A 31 21.14 -16.31 -8.01
C LEU A 31 21.81 -14.96 -8.27
N GLU A 32 22.36 -14.75 -9.47
CA GLU A 32 23.03 -13.50 -9.83
C GLU A 32 22.03 -12.34 -9.91
N ALA A 33 20.95 -12.52 -10.66
CA ALA A 33 19.90 -11.52 -10.74
C ALA A 33 19.22 -11.25 -9.38
N PHE A 34 19.13 -12.27 -8.51
CA PHE A 34 18.58 -12.10 -7.17
C PHE A 34 19.51 -11.32 -6.24
N LEU A 35 20.80 -11.60 -6.25
CA LEU A 35 21.80 -10.98 -5.37
C LEU A 35 22.24 -9.61 -5.87
N HIS A 36 22.33 -9.43 -7.19
CA HIS A 36 22.84 -8.24 -7.86
C HIS A 36 21.89 -7.81 -8.98
N PRO A 37 20.62 -7.42 -8.65
CA PRO A 37 19.67 -7.02 -9.67
C PRO A 37 20.12 -5.72 -10.36
N THR A 38 19.89 -5.66 -11.67
CA THR A 38 20.25 -4.51 -12.51
C THR A 38 19.04 -4.05 -13.32
N SER A 39 19.16 -2.93 -14.02
CA SER A 39 18.11 -2.43 -14.92
C SER A 39 17.73 -3.44 -16.03
N GLN A 40 18.56 -4.40 -16.34
CA GLN A 40 18.25 -5.50 -17.26
C GLN A 40 17.16 -6.45 -16.74
N ASN A 41 16.90 -6.42 -15.44
CA ASN A 41 15.83 -7.21 -14.81
C ASN A 41 14.46 -6.53 -14.88
N LEU A 42 14.39 -5.26 -15.33
CA LEU A 42 13.13 -4.59 -15.57
C LEU A 42 12.40 -5.24 -16.74
N LEU A 43 11.15 -5.63 -16.51
CA LEU A 43 10.29 -6.17 -17.54
C LEU A 43 9.80 -5.06 -18.47
N ASN A 44 9.51 -5.42 -19.71
CA ASN A 44 8.96 -4.48 -20.68
C ASN A 44 7.57 -4.01 -20.21
N PRO A 45 7.33 -2.70 -19.98
CA PRO A 45 6.05 -2.18 -19.55
C PRO A 45 4.91 -2.44 -20.55
N TYR A 46 5.21 -2.58 -21.83
CA TYR A 46 4.23 -2.90 -22.88
C TYR A 46 3.64 -4.30 -22.79
N ASN A 47 4.15 -5.16 -21.90
CA ASN A 47 3.53 -6.42 -21.56
C ASN A 47 2.32 -6.26 -20.61
N LEU A 48 2.11 -5.07 -20.02
CA LEU A 48 0.91 -4.72 -19.27
C LEU A 48 -0.23 -4.42 -20.23
N GLU A 49 -1.34 -5.11 -20.07
CA GLU A 49 -2.52 -4.87 -20.88
C GLU A 49 -3.06 -3.46 -20.67
N ASN A 50 -3.53 -2.84 -21.75
CA ASN A 50 -4.10 -1.49 -21.80
C ASN A 50 -3.14 -0.33 -21.49
N ILE A 51 -1.85 -0.56 -21.26
CA ILE A 51 -0.93 0.50 -20.83
C ILE A 51 -0.84 1.64 -21.87
N GLU A 52 -0.84 1.30 -23.18
CA GLU A 52 -0.85 2.29 -24.25
C GLU A 52 -2.18 3.06 -24.33
N LYS A 53 -3.30 2.38 -24.13
CA LYS A 53 -4.62 3.03 -24.07
C LYS A 53 -4.70 4.01 -22.89
N GLY A 54 -4.16 3.62 -21.74
CA GLY A 54 -4.08 4.49 -20.55
C GLY A 54 -3.20 5.71 -20.80
N ARG A 55 -2.02 5.52 -21.41
CA ARG A 55 -1.16 6.61 -21.87
C ARG A 55 -1.93 7.58 -22.77
N ASP A 56 -2.57 7.06 -23.81
CA ASP A 56 -3.26 7.90 -24.80
C ASP A 56 -4.45 8.64 -24.18
N LEU A 57 -5.17 8.00 -23.24
CA LEU A 57 -6.22 8.63 -22.46
C LEU A 57 -5.68 9.80 -21.63
N LEU A 58 -4.62 9.57 -20.85
CA LEU A 58 -4.00 10.63 -20.04
C LEU A 58 -3.52 11.79 -20.90
N ILE A 59 -2.81 11.53 -22.00
CA ILE A 59 -2.29 12.56 -22.89
C ILE A 59 -3.44 13.40 -23.48
N LYS A 60 -4.50 12.75 -23.96
CA LYS A 60 -5.72 13.43 -24.46
C LYS A 60 -6.25 14.46 -23.45
N HIS A 61 -6.32 14.08 -22.17
CA HIS A 61 -6.82 14.96 -21.10
C HIS A 61 -5.83 16.08 -20.75
N LEU A 62 -4.52 15.79 -20.73
CA LEU A 62 -3.50 16.80 -20.47
C LEU A 62 -3.46 17.86 -21.58
N GLU A 63 -3.52 17.46 -22.85
CA GLU A 63 -3.54 18.37 -24.01
C GLU A 63 -4.82 19.21 -24.06
N LYS A 64 -5.97 18.66 -23.64
CA LYS A 64 -7.23 19.37 -23.55
C LYS A 64 -7.29 20.36 -22.38
N GLY A 65 -6.38 20.25 -21.40
CA GLY A 65 -6.43 21.04 -20.17
C GLY A 65 -7.59 20.63 -19.23
N SER A 66 -7.92 19.36 -19.23
CA SER A 66 -9.03 18.76 -18.46
C SER A 66 -8.89 18.94 -16.95
N LYS A 67 -10.02 18.92 -16.24
CA LYS A 67 -10.09 18.86 -14.78
C LYS A 67 -9.88 17.40 -14.37
N ILE A 68 -8.73 17.09 -13.74
CA ILE A 68 -8.32 15.74 -13.37
C ILE A 68 -8.33 15.59 -11.85
N CYS A 69 -8.94 14.51 -11.34
CA CYS A 69 -8.94 14.18 -9.93
C CYS A 69 -8.24 12.85 -9.66
N PHE A 70 -7.36 12.84 -8.66
CA PHE A 70 -6.75 11.64 -8.11
C PHE A 70 -7.56 11.13 -6.94
N VAL A 71 -7.83 9.84 -6.90
CA VAL A 71 -8.32 9.14 -5.72
C VAL A 71 -7.13 8.50 -5.04
N ILE A 72 -6.80 8.98 -3.84
CA ILE A 72 -5.65 8.49 -3.08
C ILE A 72 -6.12 7.39 -2.16
N ASP A 73 -5.65 6.17 -2.41
CA ASP A 73 -6.00 5.03 -1.57
C ASP A 73 -5.48 5.16 -0.12
N ALA A 74 -6.15 4.46 0.81
CA ALA A 74 -6.02 4.71 2.24
C ALA A 74 -4.82 4.01 2.91
N ASP A 75 -3.71 3.85 2.19
CA ASP A 75 -2.48 3.28 2.74
C ASP A 75 -1.20 3.92 2.15
N ALA A 76 -0.03 3.36 2.50
CA ALA A 76 1.24 3.94 2.09
C ALA A 76 1.49 3.82 0.58
N ASP A 77 1.03 2.74 -0.04
CA ASP A 77 1.19 2.54 -1.47
C ASP A 77 0.29 3.49 -2.27
N GLY A 78 -0.97 3.66 -1.88
CA GLY A 78 -1.87 4.63 -2.50
C GLY A 78 -1.34 6.07 -2.45
N PHE A 79 -0.68 6.46 -1.34
CA PHE A 79 -0.05 7.77 -1.23
C PHE A 79 1.20 7.89 -2.10
N THR A 80 2.06 6.87 -2.16
CA THR A 80 3.30 6.91 -2.96
C THR A 80 3.01 6.81 -4.44
N SER A 81 2.12 5.92 -4.87
CA SER A 81 1.69 5.76 -6.26
C SER A 81 1.06 7.05 -6.80
N SER A 82 0.16 7.66 -6.01
CA SER A 82 -0.45 8.95 -6.35
C SER A 82 0.58 10.08 -6.43
N ALA A 83 1.53 10.13 -5.50
CA ALA A 83 2.59 11.14 -5.49
C ALA A 83 3.51 11.01 -6.71
N ILE A 84 3.90 9.80 -7.09
CA ILE A 84 4.74 9.55 -8.28
C ILE A 84 4.06 10.09 -9.53
N LEU A 85 2.82 9.69 -9.80
CA LEU A 85 2.11 10.11 -11.00
C LEU A 85 1.80 11.62 -11.00
N TRP A 86 1.44 12.18 -9.83
CA TRP A 86 1.23 13.62 -9.67
C TRP A 86 2.49 14.42 -10.01
N LEU A 87 3.63 14.05 -9.43
CA LEU A 87 4.91 14.71 -9.66
C LEU A 87 5.36 14.57 -11.11
N TYR A 88 5.20 13.39 -11.69
CA TYR A 88 5.51 13.14 -13.09
C TYR A 88 4.68 14.04 -14.02
N ILE A 89 3.35 14.07 -13.83
CA ILE A 89 2.47 14.93 -14.64
C ILE A 89 2.84 16.41 -14.47
N LYS A 90 3.09 16.86 -13.24
CA LYS A 90 3.52 18.26 -13.00
C LYS A 90 4.85 18.60 -13.65
N LYS A 91 5.70 17.63 -13.86
CA LYS A 91 6.98 17.81 -14.54
C LYS A 91 6.82 17.98 -16.05
N ILE A 92 5.95 17.19 -16.70
CA ILE A 92 5.67 17.29 -18.14
C ILE A 92 4.63 18.37 -18.48
N TYR A 93 3.65 18.60 -17.59
CA TYR A 93 2.59 19.60 -17.73
C TYR A 93 2.45 20.41 -16.44
N PRO A 94 3.32 21.42 -16.20
CA PRO A 94 3.31 22.21 -14.95
C PRO A 94 1.95 22.86 -14.63
N ASN A 95 1.18 23.21 -15.67
CA ASN A 95 -0.11 23.88 -15.56
C ASN A 95 -1.30 22.88 -15.57
N ALA A 96 -1.06 21.56 -15.49
CA ALA A 96 -2.14 20.58 -15.42
C ALA A 96 -3.07 20.88 -14.24
N ARG A 97 -4.39 20.81 -14.48
CA ARG A 97 -5.44 21.09 -13.49
C ARG A 97 -5.71 19.84 -12.68
N LEU A 98 -4.85 19.59 -11.71
CA LEU A 98 -4.93 18.42 -10.84
C LEU A 98 -5.58 18.77 -9.50
N SER A 99 -6.44 17.89 -9.01
CA SER A 99 -7.00 17.86 -7.67
C SER A 99 -6.94 16.43 -7.12
N TYR A 100 -7.21 16.27 -5.85
CA TYR A 100 -7.22 14.95 -5.22
C TYR A 100 -8.32 14.84 -4.17
N VAL A 101 -8.75 13.62 -3.93
CA VAL A 101 -9.59 13.23 -2.80
C VAL A 101 -8.87 12.12 -2.02
N ILE A 102 -9.04 12.14 -0.70
CA ILE A 102 -8.44 11.15 0.22
C ILE A 102 -9.59 10.48 0.97
N HIS A 103 -9.49 9.18 1.21
CA HIS A 103 -10.45 8.43 2.01
C HIS A 103 -10.35 8.78 3.50
N GLU A 104 -11.50 8.91 4.18
CA GLU A 104 -11.54 9.20 5.61
C GLU A 104 -11.12 8.00 6.45
N GLU A 105 -11.63 6.82 6.10
CA GLU A 105 -11.32 5.54 6.75
C GLU A 105 -10.49 4.64 5.82
N LYS A 106 -10.32 3.37 6.18
CA LYS A 106 -9.69 2.37 5.33
C LYS A 106 -10.71 1.90 4.27
N GLN A 107 -10.88 2.69 3.24
CA GLN A 107 -11.68 2.43 2.07
C GLN A 107 -10.77 2.39 0.85
N HIS A 108 -11.19 1.70 -0.18
CA HIS A 108 -10.45 1.55 -1.43
C HIS A 108 -11.37 1.90 -2.60
N GLY A 109 -10.80 2.44 -3.67
CA GLY A 109 -11.51 2.69 -4.90
C GLY A 109 -12.51 3.86 -4.85
N LEU A 110 -13.66 3.70 -5.50
CA LEU A 110 -14.61 4.78 -5.78
C LEU A 110 -15.78 4.88 -4.82
N GLU A 111 -16.07 3.85 -4.02
CA GLU A 111 -17.35 3.66 -3.31
C GLU A 111 -17.80 4.92 -2.54
N ASP A 112 -16.96 5.47 -1.68
CA ASP A 112 -17.29 6.60 -0.82
C ASP A 112 -17.07 7.98 -1.47
N LYS A 113 -16.59 8.02 -2.71
CA LYS A 113 -16.27 9.25 -3.45
C LYS A 113 -17.11 9.48 -4.70
N ILE A 114 -17.84 8.47 -5.15
CA ILE A 114 -18.57 8.53 -6.42
C ILE A 114 -19.55 9.72 -6.50
N ASP A 115 -20.27 10.02 -5.42
CA ASP A 115 -21.20 11.13 -5.38
C ASP A 115 -20.49 12.48 -5.59
N THR A 116 -19.26 12.64 -5.07
CA THR A 116 -18.43 13.84 -5.30
C THR A 116 -18.12 14.02 -6.78
N PHE A 117 -17.84 12.93 -7.51
CA PHE A 117 -17.51 13.00 -8.94
C PHE A 117 -18.75 13.31 -9.80
N GLU A 118 -19.91 12.84 -9.40
CA GLU A 118 -21.20 13.18 -10.04
C GLU A 118 -21.55 14.65 -9.86
N GLU A 119 -21.28 15.23 -8.67
CA GLU A 119 -21.60 16.63 -8.35
C GLU A 119 -20.59 17.61 -8.94
N GLU A 120 -19.30 17.33 -8.83
CA GLU A 120 -18.23 18.27 -9.19
C GLU A 120 -17.81 18.24 -10.67
N HIS A 121 -18.25 17.25 -11.44
CA HIS A 121 -17.95 17.09 -12.86
C HIS A 121 -16.45 17.17 -13.20
N TYR A 122 -15.74 16.06 -13.04
CA TYR A 122 -14.38 15.90 -13.51
C TYR A 122 -14.34 15.34 -14.94
N ASP A 123 -13.34 15.72 -15.74
CA ASP A 123 -13.14 15.14 -17.07
C ASP A 123 -12.47 13.77 -16.98
N LEU A 124 -11.56 13.57 -16.01
CA LEU A 124 -10.85 12.33 -15.76
C LEU A 124 -10.67 12.10 -14.26
N VAL A 125 -10.95 10.89 -13.82
CA VAL A 125 -10.60 10.38 -12.48
C VAL A 125 -9.49 9.36 -12.64
N ILE A 126 -8.42 9.48 -11.85
CA ILE A 126 -7.28 8.55 -11.85
C ILE A 126 -7.21 7.86 -10.49
N LEU A 127 -7.14 6.54 -10.49
CA LEU A 127 -6.97 5.71 -9.29
C LEU A 127 -5.62 4.99 -9.38
N PRO A 128 -4.54 5.57 -8.85
CA PRO A 128 -3.31 4.83 -8.63
C PRO A 128 -3.51 3.89 -7.43
N ASP A 129 -3.26 2.60 -7.61
CA ASP A 129 -3.33 1.58 -6.56
C ASP A 129 -4.76 1.11 -6.18
N ALA A 130 -5.78 1.35 -7.01
CA ALA A 130 -7.13 0.89 -6.71
C ALA A 130 -8.03 0.82 -7.95
N GLY A 131 -9.24 0.27 -7.76
CA GLY A 131 -10.37 0.46 -8.64
C GLY A 131 -10.51 -0.53 -9.80
N SER A 132 -9.65 -1.54 -9.93
CA SER A 132 -9.77 -2.53 -11.04
C SER A 132 -11.14 -3.17 -11.13
N PHE A 133 -11.83 -3.33 -10.00
CA PHE A 133 -13.07 -4.09 -9.90
C PHE A 133 -14.29 -3.23 -9.52
N ASP A 134 -14.18 -1.92 -9.59
CA ASP A 134 -15.20 -0.94 -9.26
C ASP A 134 -16.26 -0.79 -10.38
N VAL A 135 -16.74 -1.92 -10.91
CA VAL A 135 -17.56 -1.99 -12.14
C VAL A 135 -18.82 -1.14 -12.05
N GLU A 136 -19.53 -1.17 -10.92
CA GLU A 136 -20.73 -0.37 -10.71
C GLU A 136 -20.44 1.14 -10.72
N TYR A 137 -19.36 1.54 -10.08
CA TYR A 137 -18.95 2.95 -10.01
C TYR A 137 -18.36 3.44 -11.34
N HIS A 138 -17.67 2.60 -12.10
CA HIS A 138 -17.25 2.92 -13.47
C HIS A 138 -18.46 3.20 -14.38
N LYS A 139 -19.56 2.48 -14.20
CA LYS A 139 -20.82 2.76 -14.90
C LYS A 139 -21.38 4.13 -14.54
N ARG A 140 -21.41 4.47 -13.25
CA ARG A 140 -21.86 5.78 -12.76
C ARG A 140 -21.00 6.93 -13.33
N LEU A 141 -19.65 6.77 -13.34
CA LEU A 141 -18.75 7.73 -14.00
C LEU A 141 -19.06 7.89 -15.49
N MET A 142 -19.38 6.79 -16.19
CA MET A 142 -19.77 6.86 -17.60
C MET A 142 -21.07 7.65 -17.81
N GLU A 143 -22.05 7.53 -16.93
CA GLU A 143 -23.32 8.24 -17.00
C GLU A 143 -23.16 9.76 -16.90
N VAL A 144 -22.16 10.23 -16.14
CA VAL A 144 -21.78 11.64 -16.04
C VAL A 144 -20.68 12.08 -17.01
N SER A 145 -20.31 11.22 -17.95
CA SER A 145 -19.28 11.48 -18.98
C SER A 145 -17.87 11.76 -18.44
N THR A 146 -17.54 11.18 -17.30
CA THR A 146 -16.20 11.21 -16.69
C THR A 146 -15.41 9.99 -17.16
N ASP A 147 -14.22 10.21 -17.72
CA ASP A 147 -13.28 9.13 -18.06
C ASP A 147 -12.56 8.64 -16.78
N CYS A 148 -12.17 7.36 -16.75
CA CYS A 148 -11.52 6.73 -15.59
C CYS A 148 -10.24 5.98 -16.00
N LEU A 149 -9.15 6.20 -15.26
CA LEU A 149 -7.88 5.50 -15.43
C LEU A 149 -7.46 4.83 -14.13
N ASN A 150 -7.52 3.51 -14.10
CA ASN A 150 -7.08 2.69 -12.97
C ASN A 150 -5.69 2.11 -13.28
N ILE A 151 -4.74 2.33 -12.35
CA ILE A 151 -3.40 1.72 -12.40
C ILE A 151 -3.23 0.95 -11.09
N ASP A 152 -3.44 -0.35 -11.14
CA ASP A 152 -3.72 -1.17 -9.98
C ASP A 152 -2.91 -2.48 -9.99
N HIS A 153 -2.88 -3.19 -8.87
CA HIS A 153 -2.15 -4.45 -8.71
C HIS A 153 -2.92 -5.52 -7.92
N HIS A 154 -4.13 -5.19 -7.47
CA HIS A 154 -4.94 -6.11 -6.65
C HIS A 154 -5.35 -7.36 -7.44
N ASP A 155 -5.49 -8.48 -6.70
CA ASP A 155 -5.87 -9.79 -7.23
C ASP A 155 -7.22 -9.75 -7.96
N GLN A 156 -7.36 -10.57 -9.03
CA GLN A 156 -8.62 -10.76 -9.74
C GLN A 156 -9.74 -11.17 -8.79
N LEU A 157 -10.83 -10.44 -8.82
CA LEU A 157 -12.07 -10.81 -8.14
C LEU A 157 -12.99 -11.61 -9.07
N TYR A 158 -13.80 -12.48 -8.47
CA TYR A 158 -14.76 -13.34 -9.15
C TYR A 158 -16.15 -13.11 -8.54
N ASP A 159 -17.18 -13.23 -9.37
CA ASP A 159 -18.57 -13.24 -8.90
C ASP A 159 -18.96 -14.58 -8.27
N GLU A 160 -20.21 -14.70 -7.82
CA GLU A 160 -20.74 -15.91 -7.18
C GLU A 160 -20.70 -17.14 -8.10
N ASP A 161 -20.74 -16.94 -9.42
CA ASP A 161 -20.67 -18.00 -10.43
C ASP A 161 -19.22 -18.36 -10.81
N GLY A 162 -18.24 -17.72 -10.21
CA GLY A 162 -16.81 -17.89 -10.50
C GLY A 162 -16.37 -17.19 -11.80
N THR A 163 -17.17 -16.24 -12.32
CA THR A 163 -16.82 -15.44 -13.49
C THR A 163 -15.92 -14.26 -13.07
N PRO A 164 -14.80 -13.99 -13.78
CA PRO A 164 -13.98 -12.85 -13.48
C PRO A 164 -14.74 -11.53 -13.58
N ILE A 165 -14.66 -10.71 -12.53
CA ILE A 165 -15.22 -9.36 -12.55
C ILE A 165 -14.29 -8.48 -13.40
N VAL A 166 -14.81 -7.91 -14.47
CA VAL A 166 -14.03 -7.08 -15.41
C VAL A 166 -14.82 -5.84 -15.79
N SER A 167 -14.16 -4.69 -15.77
CA SER A 167 -14.74 -3.44 -16.23
C SER A 167 -14.50 -3.28 -17.74
N ASN A 168 -15.59 -3.22 -18.51
CA ASN A 168 -15.56 -3.13 -19.98
C ASN A 168 -16.22 -1.84 -20.49
N PHE A 169 -16.26 -0.77 -19.70
CA PHE A 169 -16.84 0.50 -20.13
C PHE A 169 -15.86 1.28 -21.01
N LYS A 170 -16.41 1.94 -22.05
CA LYS A 170 -15.61 2.69 -23.05
C LYS A 170 -14.83 3.88 -22.49
N ASN A 171 -15.26 4.39 -21.34
CA ASN A 171 -14.65 5.52 -20.64
C ASN A 171 -13.66 5.06 -19.55
N THR A 172 -13.48 3.76 -19.35
CA THR A 172 -12.64 3.20 -18.29
C THR A 172 -11.48 2.40 -18.88
N ILE A 173 -10.29 2.72 -18.44
CA ILE A 173 -9.08 1.95 -18.74
C ILE A 173 -8.52 1.38 -17.43
N VAL A 174 -8.36 0.07 -17.37
CA VAL A 174 -7.75 -0.66 -16.25
C VAL A 174 -6.40 -1.21 -16.71
N ILE A 175 -5.35 -0.86 -15.99
CA ILE A 175 -3.98 -1.38 -16.12
C ILE A 175 -3.67 -2.10 -14.83
N ASN A 176 -3.52 -3.43 -14.90
CA ASN A 176 -3.28 -4.25 -13.72
C ASN A 176 -2.38 -5.43 -14.10
N ASN A 177 -1.30 -5.68 -13.32
CA ASN A 177 -0.37 -6.76 -13.59
C ASN A 177 -1.01 -8.14 -13.41
N GLN A 178 -1.96 -8.31 -12.47
CA GLN A 178 -2.68 -9.58 -12.28
C GLN A 178 -3.51 -9.93 -13.53
N LEU A 179 -4.10 -8.92 -14.17
CA LEU A 179 -4.92 -9.05 -15.37
C LEU A 179 -4.11 -9.13 -16.66
N SER A 180 -2.79 -8.97 -16.60
CA SER A 180 -1.89 -8.91 -17.77
C SER A 180 -1.09 -10.21 -17.90
N PRO A 181 -1.55 -11.22 -18.67
CA PRO A 181 -0.93 -12.55 -18.72
C PRO A 181 0.52 -12.54 -19.22
N ASN A 182 0.88 -11.57 -20.06
CA ASN A 182 2.23 -11.44 -20.59
C ASN A 182 3.20 -10.71 -19.66
N TYR A 183 2.72 -10.13 -18.56
CA TYR A 183 3.55 -9.51 -17.54
C TYR A 183 3.82 -10.51 -16.42
N SER A 184 5.04 -11.04 -16.36
CA SER A 184 5.34 -12.18 -15.49
C SER A 184 5.47 -11.82 -14.00
N ASN A 185 5.85 -10.57 -13.66
CA ASN A 185 5.96 -10.14 -12.28
C ASN A 185 4.59 -9.72 -11.71
N LYS A 186 3.99 -10.60 -10.90
CA LYS A 186 2.73 -10.34 -10.19
C LYS A 186 2.95 -9.67 -8.82
N SER A 187 4.19 -9.39 -8.47
CA SER A 187 4.61 -8.86 -7.18
C SER A 187 5.10 -7.42 -7.28
N LEU A 188 4.34 -6.56 -7.99
CA LEU A 188 4.50 -5.11 -7.94
C LEU A 188 3.30 -4.51 -7.22
N CYS A 189 3.55 -3.51 -6.40
CA CYS A 189 2.53 -2.67 -5.78
C CYS A 189 2.06 -1.56 -6.74
N GLY A 190 1.07 -0.75 -6.33
CA GLY A 190 0.57 0.38 -7.12
C GLY A 190 1.67 1.38 -7.51
N ALA A 191 2.62 1.68 -6.61
CA ALA A 191 3.76 2.54 -6.93
C ALA A 191 4.66 1.95 -8.02
N GLY A 192 4.91 0.63 -7.99
CA GLY A 192 5.63 -0.09 -9.03
C GLY A 192 4.88 -0.07 -10.37
N MET A 193 3.56 -0.25 -10.34
CA MET A 193 2.69 -0.16 -11.53
C MET A 193 2.70 1.25 -12.15
N VAL A 194 2.60 2.27 -11.31
CA VAL A 194 2.70 3.67 -11.76
C VAL A 194 4.07 3.99 -12.34
N TYR A 195 5.15 3.47 -11.75
CA TYR A 195 6.49 3.60 -12.35
C TYR A 195 6.55 3.01 -13.76
N LYS A 196 5.99 1.81 -13.98
CA LYS A 196 5.91 1.20 -15.31
C LYS A 196 5.11 2.07 -16.28
N PHE A 197 4.05 2.69 -15.82
CA PHE A 197 3.27 3.64 -16.62
C PHE A 197 4.08 4.90 -16.96
N CYS A 198 4.84 5.44 -16.01
CA CYS A 198 5.74 6.57 -16.24
C CYS A 198 6.85 6.23 -17.24
N GLN A 199 7.38 4.99 -17.29
CA GLN A 199 8.33 4.57 -18.32
C GLN A 199 7.74 4.65 -19.73
N VAL A 200 6.47 4.33 -19.93
CA VAL A 200 5.77 4.45 -21.22
C VAL A 200 5.55 5.92 -21.60
N LEU A 201 5.31 6.79 -20.61
CA LEU A 201 5.24 8.23 -20.83
C LEU A 201 6.61 8.82 -21.18
N ASP A 202 7.70 8.35 -20.53
CA ASP A 202 9.08 8.77 -20.86
C ASP A 202 9.43 8.48 -22.33
N GLU A 203 9.07 7.29 -22.81
CA GLU A 203 9.32 6.92 -24.20
C GLU A 203 8.52 7.80 -25.17
N TYR A 204 7.24 8.08 -24.85
CA TYR A 204 6.40 8.95 -25.66
C TYR A 204 6.94 10.39 -25.74
N TYR A 205 7.29 10.98 -24.59
CA TYR A 205 7.81 12.35 -24.52
C TYR A 205 9.31 12.46 -24.81
N LYS A 206 10.02 11.33 -24.97
CA LYS A 206 11.48 11.25 -25.16
C LYS A 206 12.25 11.93 -24.03
N VAL A 207 11.86 11.63 -22.79
CA VAL A 207 12.48 12.10 -21.56
C VAL A 207 12.90 10.90 -20.71
N ASN A 208 13.53 11.15 -19.58
CA ASN A 208 13.89 10.12 -18.58
C ASN A 208 13.61 10.66 -17.18
N TYR A 209 12.35 10.70 -16.80
CA TYR A 209 11.89 11.22 -15.50
C TYR A 209 11.41 10.16 -14.55
N ALA A 210 11.00 8.98 -15.05
CA ALA A 210 10.45 7.90 -14.21
C ALA A 210 11.41 7.49 -13.10
N ASP A 211 12.70 7.35 -13.41
CA ASP A 211 13.73 6.92 -12.46
C ASP A 211 13.96 7.91 -11.30
N GLU A 212 13.56 9.18 -11.45
CA GLU A 212 13.67 10.16 -10.38
C GLU A 212 12.75 9.87 -9.18
N PHE A 213 11.78 8.98 -9.34
CA PHE A 213 10.79 8.61 -8.32
C PHE A 213 11.01 7.21 -7.72
N LEU A 214 12.12 6.55 -8.04
CA LEU A 214 12.42 5.20 -7.57
C LEU A 214 12.45 5.08 -6.05
N ASP A 215 12.78 6.15 -5.34
CA ASP A 215 12.74 6.18 -3.87
C ASP A 215 11.30 6.03 -3.33
N LEU A 216 10.32 6.68 -3.95
CA LEU A 216 8.90 6.50 -3.61
C LEU A 216 8.38 5.13 -4.05
N VAL A 217 8.88 4.60 -5.18
CA VAL A 217 8.57 3.21 -5.60
C VAL A 217 9.05 2.23 -4.55
N ALA A 218 10.30 2.35 -4.10
CA ALA A 218 10.84 1.48 -3.04
C ALA A 218 10.05 1.60 -1.74
N LEU A 219 9.59 2.80 -1.40
CA LEU A 219 8.77 3.04 -0.20
C LEU A 219 7.42 2.32 -0.33
N GLY A 220 6.74 2.38 -1.47
CA GLY A 220 5.48 1.66 -1.76
C GLY A 220 5.68 0.15 -1.69
N GLU A 221 6.62 -0.40 -2.48
CA GLU A 221 6.92 -1.84 -2.54
C GLU A 221 7.21 -2.47 -1.17
N ILE A 222 7.95 -1.73 -0.31
CA ILE A 222 8.27 -2.20 1.04
C ILE A 222 7.06 -2.07 1.98
N SER A 223 6.31 -0.99 1.86
CA SER A 223 5.19 -0.70 2.76
C SER A 223 4.00 -1.60 2.53
N ASP A 224 3.77 -2.00 1.29
CA ASP A 224 2.75 -2.97 0.89
C ASP A 224 3.24 -4.43 1.02
N VAL A 225 4.44 -4.63 1.53
CA VAL A 225 5.02 -5.96 1.85
C VAL A 225 5.11 -6.87 0.62
N MET A 226 5.41 -6.29 -0.55
CA MET A 226 5.50 -7.05 -1.79
C MET A 226 6.58 -8.12 -1.75
N PHE A 227 6.35 -9.22 -2.47
CA PHE A 227 7.28 -10.33 -2.50
C PHE A 227 8.60 -9.96 -3.20
N GLN A 228 9.68 -9.87 -2.43
CA GLN A 228 11.01 -9.49 -2.89
C GLN A 228 11.80 -10.67 -3.50
N GLY A 229 11.13 -11.71 -3.95
CA GLY A 229 11.74 -12.87 -4.62
C GLY A 229 11.99 -12.64 -6.11
N THR A 230 11.28 -11.70 -6.73
CA THR A 230 11.46 -11.35 -8.15
C THR A 230 12.61 -10.37 -8.33
N ALA A 231 13.40 -10.55 -9.40
CA ALA A 231 14.54 -9.67 -9.68
C ALA A 231 14.13 -8.23 -9.95
N GLU A 232 12.98 -8.01 -10.62
CA GLU A 232 12.46 -6.68 -10.89
C GLU A 232 12.10 -5.92 -9.61
N THR A 233 11.27 -6.49 -8.73
CA THR A 233 10.90 -5.86 -7.45
C THR A 233 12.14 -5.58 -6.59
N ARG A 234 13.11 -6.50 -6.58
CA ARG A 234 14.39 -6.29 -5.88
C ARG A 234 15.20 -5.14 -6.46
N TYR A 235 15.25 -5.04 -7.80
CA TYR A 235 15.94 -3.93 -8.46
C TYR A 235 15.30 -2.58 -8.07
N LEU A 236 13.98 -2.46 -8.20
CA LEU A 236 13.25 -1.24 -7.87
C LEU A 236 13.50 -0.80 -6.42
N ILE A 237 13.46 -1.74 -5.48
CA ILE A 237 13.75 -1.45 -4.07
C ILE A 237 15.20 -1.07 -3.86
N SER A 238 16.15 -1.82 -4.43
CA SER A 238 17.58 -1.58 -4.25
C SER A 238 18.00 -0.23 -4.82
N GLU A 239 17.56 0.06 -6.04
CA GLU A 239 17.87 1.31 -6.72
C GLU A 239 17.22 2.50 -6.03
N GLY A 240 15.93 2.38 -5.66
CA GLY A 240 15.22 3.43 -4.95
C GLY A 240 15.81 3.76 -3.59
N LEU A 241 16.34 2.77 -2.85
CA LEU A 241 17.01 3.01 -1.57
C LEU A 241 18.46 3.50 -1.74
N SER A 242 19.05 3.39 -2.93
CA SER A 242 20.40 3.88 -3.20
C SER A 242 20.48 5.40 -3.28
N CYS A 243 19.37 6.07 -3.64
CA CYS A 243 19.30 7.53 -3.78
C CYS A 243 17.93 8.06 -3.33
N ILE A 244 17.86 8.53 -2.10
CA ILE A 244 16.62 9.14 -1.56
C ILE A 244 16.59 10.63 -1.94
N SER A 245 15.70 11.00 -2.85
CA SER A 245 15.57 12.37 -3.37
C SER A 245 14.34 13.10 -2.83
N ASN A 246 13.26 12.39 -2.54
CA ASN A 246 12.01 12.98 -2.04
C ASN A 246 12.17 13.53 -0.61
N LEU A 247 11.93 14.83 -0.44
CA LEU A 247 12.12 15.52 0.84
C LEU A 247 11.14 15.05 1.93
N GLY A 248 9.95 14.57 1.55
CA GLY A 248 9.00 13.95 2.47
C GLY A 248 9.58 12.67 3.07
N PHE A 249 10.11 11.80 2.23
CA PHE A 249 10.76 10.56 2.64
C PHE A 249 12.03 10.85 3.47
N GLN A 250 12.89 11.76 3.03
CA GLN A 250 14.08 12.20 3.80
C GLN A 250 13.69 12.65 5.20
N SER A 251 12.64 13.48 5.33
CA SER A 251 12.20 14.01 6.62
C SER A 251 11.70 12.92 7.58
N LEU A 252 11.08 11.85 7.05
CA LEU A 252 10.71 10.69 7.86
C LEU A 252 11.94 9.91 8.35
N ILE A 253 12.96 9.73 7.48
CA ILE A 253 14.23 9.08 7.84
C ILE A 253 14.94 9.85 8.94
N GLU A 254 15.08 11.17 8.79
CA GLU A 254 15.70 12.05 9.78
C GLU A 254 14.95 12.02 11.13
N ALA A 255 13.61 11.95 11.10
CA ALA A 255 12.80 11.81 12.30
C ALA A 255 13.03 10.49 13.07
N GLN A 256 13.62 9.49 12.42
CA GLN A 256 13.98 8.19 13.00
C GLN A 256 15.48 8.07 13.31
N SER A 257 16.20 9.19 13.42
CA SER A 257 17.66 9.22 13.64
C SER A 257 18.13 8.41 14.86
N PHE A 258 17.32 8.33 15.93
CA PHE A 258 17.64 7.51 17.08
C PHE A 258 17.72 6.02 16.73
N SER A 259 16.80 5.51 15.91
CA SER A 259 16.72 4.10 15.52
C SER A 259 17.66 3.77 14.36
N LEU A 260 17.75 4.65 13.38
CA LEU A 260 18.51 4.45 12.15
C LEU A 260 19.97 4.88 12.28
N LYS A 261 20.32 5.68 13.31
CA LYS A 261 21.69 6.15 13.58
C LYS A 261 22.31 6.83 12.35
N ASP A 262 23.50 6.39 11.93
CA ASP A 262 24.22 7.00 10.80
C ASP A 262 23.48 6.91 9.48
N LYS A 263 22.59 5.93 9.31
CA LYS A 263 21.74 5.78 8.11
C LYS A 263 20.71 6.92 7.96
N ALA A 264 20.42 7.66 9.03
CA ALA A 264 19.54 8.83 8.98
C ALA A 264 20.25 10.13 8.54
N ASN A 265 21.53 10.06 8.24
CA ASN A 265 22.30 11.20 7.76
C ASN A 265 22.38 11.17 6.22
N TYR A 266 22.20 12.35 5.60
CA TYR A 266 22.40 12.49 4.16
C TYR A 266 23.82 12.01 3.75
N PRO A 267 23.96 11.23 2.69
CA PRO A 267 22.99 10.82 1.68
C PRO A 267 22.17 9.53 2.00
N TYR A 268 21.97 9.18 3.27
CA TYR A 268 21.11 8.08 3.76
C TYR A 268 21.57 6.68 3.33
N LEU A 269 22.89 6.51 3.20
CA LEU A 269 23.49 5.26 2.72
C LEU A 269 23.26 4.10 3.67
N GLY A 270 23.06 2.91 3.07
CA GLY A 270 22.93 1.67 3.81
C GLY A 270 21.56 1.44 4.44
N LEU A 271 20.53 2.24 4.06
CA LEU A 271 19.14 1.89 4.35
C LEU A 271 18.78 0.54 3.72
N THR A 272 18.10 -0.27 4.48
CA THR A 272 17.64 -1.59 4.05
C THR A 272 16.10 -1.62 3.99
N PRO A 273 15.49 -2.58 3.24
CA PRO A 273 14.04 -2.77 3.28
C PRO A 273 13.52 -2.97 4.71
N ILE A 274 14.28 -3.64 5.58
CA ILE A 274 13.93 -3.84 7.00
C ILE A 274 13.86 -2.51 7.74
N ASP A 275 14.80 -1.60 7.51
CA ASP A 275 14.80 -0.28 8.15
C ASP A 275 13.52 0.50 7.76
N VAL A 276 13.17 0.48 6.48
CA VAL A 276 11.95 1.13 5.99
C VAL A 276 10.70 0.47 6.56
N ALA A 277 10.59 -0.86 6.48
CA ALA A 277 9.44 -1.62 6.95
C ALA A 277 9.15 -1.43 8.44
N PHE A 278 10.19 -1.33 9.28
CA PHE A 278 10.02 -1.25 10.73
C PHE A 278 10.03 0.17 11.31
N TYR A 279 10.67 1.12 10.66
CA TYR A 279 10.81 2.48 11.20
C TYR A 279 10.07 3.54 10.40
N ILE A 280 9.91 3.41 9.08
CA ILE A 280 9.29 4.42 8.22
C ILE A 280 7.84 4.09 7.88
N SER A 281 7.56 2.92 7.27
CA SER A 281 6.21 2.50 6.89
C SER A 281 5.19 2.57 8.04
N PRO A 282 5.54 2.22 9.30
CA PRO A 282 4.62 2.35 10.41
C PRO A 282 4.24 3.80 10.77
N LEU A 283 5.03 4.80 10.39
CA LEU A 283 4.67 6.22 10.56
C LEU A 283 3.56 6.61 9.57
N ILE A 284 3.73 6.25 8.30
CA ILE A 284 2.75 6.50 7.24
C ILE A 284 1.45 5.76 7.56
N ASN A 285 1.55 4.47 7.85
CA ASN A 285 0.41 3.63 8.22
C ASN A 285 -0.33 4.10 9.48
N ALA A 286 0.32 4.80 10.39
CA ALA A 286 -0.37 5.42 11.53
C ALA A 286 -1.22 6.60 11.07
N VAL A 287 -0.72 7.43 10.15
CA VAL A 287 -1.46 8.57 9.60
C VAL A 287 -2.70 8.10 8.83
N THR A 288 -2.55 7.07 8.00
CA THR A 288 -3.70 6.55 7.22
C THR A 288 -4.78 5.95 8.12
N ARG A 289 -4.41 5.29 9.24
CA ARG A 289 -5.35 4.59 10.12
C ARG A 289 -6.03 5.46 11.17
N VAL A 290 -5.32 6.44 11.76
CA VAL A 290 -5.84 7.24 12.89
C VAL A 290 -5.63 8.75 12.70
N GLY A 291 -5.04 9.17 11.59
CA GLY A 291 -4.89 10.58 11.23
C GLY A 291 -6.23 11.24 10.92
N THR A 292 -6.32 12.54 11.18
CA THR A 292 -7.42 13.37 10.69
C THR A 292 -7.22 13.66 9.20
N MET A 293 -8.25 14.13 8.50
CA MET A 293 -8.15 14.53 7.08
C MET A 293 -7.04 15.54 6.85
N SER A 294 -6.96 16.58 7.67
CA SER A 294 -5.89 17.58 7.57
C SER A 294 -4.49 16.99 7.81
N GLU A 295 -4.34 15.99 8.68
CA GLU A 295 -3.07 15.28 8.88
C GLU A 295 -2.69 14.41 7.66
N LYS A 296 -3.67 13.78 7.00
CA LYS A 296 -3.49 13.05 5.75
C LYS A 296 -3.14 13.99 4.57
N GLU A 297 -3.80 15.15 4.49
CA GLU A 297 -3.45 16.19 3.51
C GLU A 297 -2.00 16.67 3.67
N VAL A 298 -1.55 16.93 4.90
CA VAL A 298 -0.15 17.29 5.17
C VAL A 298 0.80 16.18 4.72
N MET A 299 0.42 14.91 4.88
CA MET A 299 1.22 13.77 4.39
C MET A 299 1.35 13.80 2.88
N PHE A 300 0.26 13.95 2.13
CA PHE A 300 0.32 14.03 0.67
C PHE A 300 1.16 15.22 0.20
N LEU A 301 0.91 16.40 0.77
CA LEU A 301 1.71 17.60 0.48
C LEU A 301 3.20 17.43 0.79
N ALA A 302 3.55 16.65 1.82
CA ALA A 302 4.93 16.38 2.15
C ALA A 302 5.67 15.60 1.05
N PHE A 303 4.97 14.77 0.27
CA PHE A 303 5.54 14.06 -0.88
C PHE A 303 5.55 14.90 -2.15
N VAL A 304 4.47 15.68 -2.43
CA VAL A 304 4.30 16.37 -3.72
C VAL A 304 4.70 17.85 -3.70
N GLU A 305 4.57 18.52 -2.58
CA GLU A 305 4.93 19.94 -2.37
C GLU A 305 5.70 20.11 -1.04
N PRO A 306 6.84 19.42 -0.85
CA PRO A 306 7.49 19.28 0.46
C PRO A 306 7.92 20.61 1.11
N LYS A 307 8.15 21.65 0.31
CA LYS A 307 8.53 23.00 0.76
C LYS A 307 7.35 23.95 0.94
N ARG A 308 6.11 23.49 0.70
CA ARG A 308 4.91 24.31 0.90
C ARG A 308 4.82 24.76 2.35
N GLU A 309 4.61 26.05 2.54
CA GLU A 309 4.42 26.67 3.85
C GLU A 309 2.99 26.41 4.35
N LEU A 310 2.88 25.87 5.54
CA LEU A 310 1.62 25.56 6.22
C LEU A 310 1.61 26.24 7.58
N ALA A 311 0.42 26.54 8.11
CA ALA A 311 0.27 27.00 9.48
C ALA A 311 0.85 25.94 10.44
N SER A 312 1.70 26.36 11.36
CA SER A 312 2.36 25.44 12.29
C SER A 312 1.38 24.86 13.29
N THR A 313 1.40 23.52 13.44
CA THR A 313 0.62 22.78 14.45
C THR A 313 1.47 22.38 15.67
N LYS A 314 2.62 23.03 15.89
CA LYS A 314 3.44 22.82 17.08
C LYS A 314 2.71 23.24 18.35
N ARG A 315 2.94 22.54 19.45
CA ARG A 315 2.43 22.97 20.75
C ARG A 315 2.97 24.36 21.10
N GLY A 316 2.09 25.33 21.32
CA GLY A 316 2.46 26.71 21.63
C GLY A 316 2.72 27.59 20.40
N ALA A 317 2.48 27.10 19.18
CA ALA A 317 2.54 27.92 17.97
C ALA A 317 1.56 29.10 18.08
N LYS A 318 1.98 30.25 17.59
CA LYS A 318 1.18 31.47 17.53
C LYS A 318 0.56 31.64 16.15
N GLN A 319 -0.45 32.49 16.06
CA GLN A 319 -1.02 32.87 14.76
C GLN A 319 0.10 33.49 13.89
N GLY A 320 0.29 32.96 12.69
CA GLY A 320 1.33 33.39 11.75
C GLY A 320 2.61 32.54 11.79
N ASP A 321 2.76 31.63 12.76
CA ASP A 321 3.88 30.67 12.73
C ASP A 321 3.67 29.68 11.57
N ILE A 322 4.73 29.48 10.80
CA ILE A 322 4.73 28.58 9.63
C ILE A 322 5.69 27.41 9.81
N GLU A 323 5.41 26.32 9.09
CA GLU A 323 6.24 25.13 9.02
C GLU A 323 6.13 24.56 7.61
N ILE A 324 7.21 24.08 7.00
CA ILE A 324 7.12 23.42 5.68
C ILE A 324 6.51 22.03 5.78
N ALA A 325 5.77 21.63 4.75
CA ALA A 325 4.96 20.41 4.75
C ALA A 325 5.74 19.15 5.17
N CYS A 326 6.95 18.91 4.59
CA CYS A 326 7.73 17.71 4.92
C CYS A 326 8.18 17.67 6.39
N LYS A 327 8.56 18.81 6.99
CA LYS A 327 8.97 18.86 8.40
C LYS A 327 7.76 18.76 9.34
N GLN A 328 6.65 19.39 8.98
CA GLN A 328 5.40 19.23 9.72
C GLN A 328 4.93 17.78 9.71
N PHE A 329 4.93 17.14 8.55
CA PHE A 329 4.56 15.75 8.40
C PHE A 329 5.41 14.82 9.27
N ALA A 330 6.73 14.89 9.17
CA ALA A 330 7.63 14.05 9.95
C ALA A 330 7.36 14.15 11.47
N ARG A 331 7.11 15.38 11.96
CA ARG A 331 6.77 15.62 13.36
C ARG A 331 5.41 15.06 13.76
N ILE A 332 4.37 15.30 12.95
CA ILE A 332 3.00 14.82 13.29
C ILE A 332 2.90 13.31 13.17
N ALA A 333 3.58 12.68 12.20
CA ALA A 333 3.56 11.23 12.01
C ALA A 333 4.01 10.47 13.27
N GLY A 334 5.08 10.94 13.94
CA GLY A 334 5.52 10.40 15.23
C GLY A 334 4.47 10.54 16.33
N ASN A 335 3.81 11.71 16.41
CA ASN A 335 2.74 11.95 17.39
C ASN A 335 1.50 11.07 17.13
N ILE A 336 1.13 10.91 15.85
CA ILE A 336 0.00 10.07 15.43
C ILE A 336 0.30 8.61 15.74
N ARG A 337 1.52 8.13 15.47
CA ARG A 337 1.92 6.76 15.84
C ARG A 337 1.81 6.53 17.35
N ASN A 338 2.23 7.50 18.16
CA ASN A 338 2.07 7.41 19.61
C ASN A 338 0.59 7.38 20.03
N ARG A 339 -0.27 8.16 19.34
CA ARG A 339 -1.74 8.13 19.54
C ARG A 339 -2.29 6.75 19.18
N GLN A 340 -1.91 6.22 18.01
CA GLN A 340 -2.30 4.87 17.56
C GLN A 340 -1.90 3.80 18.57
N ASN A 341 -0.67 3.84 19.09
CA ASN A 341 -0.22 2.86 20.07
C ASN A 341 -1.04 2.91 21.35
N LYS A 342 -1.36 4.09 21.87
CA LYS A 342 -2.21 4.25 23.07
C LYS A 342 -3.63 3.72 22.83
N GLU A 343 -4.23 4.02 21.67
CA GLU A 343 -5.56 3.51 21.32
C GLU A 343 -5.54 1.98 21.19
N LYS A 344 -4.52 1.44 20.52
CA LYS A 344 -4.31 -0.02 20.38
C LYS A 344 -4.13 -0.70 21.73
N ASP A 345 -3.27 -0.16 22.61
CA ASP A 345 -2.97 -0.78 23.90
C ASP A 345 -4.22 -0.79 24.81
N ARG A 346 -5.00 0.31 24.81
CA ARG A 346 -6.31 0.36 25.49
C ARG A 346 -7.28 -0.69 24.93
N ALA A 347 -7.34 -0.82 23.61
CA ALA A 347 -8.23 -1.79 22.96
C ALA A 347 -7.83 -3.23 23.31
N ILE A 348 -6.53 -3.52 23.33
CA ILE A 348 -5.99 -4.82 23.75
C ILE A 348 -6.42 -5.14 25.18
N GLU A 349 -6.27 -4.19 26.10
CA GLU A 349 -6.66 -4.40 27.52
C GLU A 349 -8.15 -4.76 27.66
N ILE A 350 -9.03 -4.04 26.96
CA ILE A 350 -10.49 -4.32 26.97
C ILE A 350 -10.78 -5.71 26.41
N LEU A 351 -10.23 -6.03 25.25
CA LEU A 351 -10.53 -7.30 24.57
C LEU A 351 -9.87 -8.49 25.25
N GLU A 352 -8.70 -8.31 25.88
CA GLU A 352 -8.05 -9.37 26.66
C GLU A 352 -8.88 -9.77 27.88
N GLN A 353 -9.44 -8.79 28.60
CA GLN A 353 -10.37 -9.07 29.69
C GLN A 353 -11.60 -9.85 29.22
N ARG A 354 -12.12 -9.51 28.03
CA ARG A 354 -13.24 -10.24 27.40
C ARG A 354 -12.86 -11.67 27.05
N VAL A 355 -11.71 -11.90 26.45
CA VAL A 355 -11.21 -13.24 26.11
C VAL A 355 -11.22 -14.15 27.32
N TYR A 356 -10.64 -13.72 28.42
CA TYR A 356 -10.61 -14.53 29.67
C TYR A 356 -11.98 -14.66 30.38
N LYS A 357 -12.78 -13.61 30.35
CA LYS A 357 -14.11 -13.64 30.97
C LYS A 357 -15.06 -14.62 30.27
N GLU A 358 -14.95 -14.72 28.95
CA GLU A 358 -15.81 -15.56 28.11
C GLU A 358 -15.18 -16.93 27.79
N GLY A 359 -13.94 -17.18 28.25
CA GLY A 359 -13.23 -18.44 28.01
C GLY A 359 -12.85 -18.69 26.57
N LEU A 360 -12.69 -17.61 25.78
CA LEU A 360 -12.40 -17.70 24.33
C LEU A 360 -11.01 -18.27 24.04
N GLU A 361 -10.09 -18.21 25.00
CA GLU A 361 -8.75 -18.80 24.89
C GLU A 361 -8.76 -20.32 24.81
N GLU A 362 -9.83 -20.97 25.22
CA GLU A 362 -10.02 -22.41 25.08
C GLU A 362 -10.29 -22.84 23.63
N ASN A 363 -10.82 -21.94 22.79
CA ASN A 363 -11.17 -22.23 21.40
C ASN A 363 -9.93 -22.39 20.51
N ASN A 364 -10.06 -23.15 19.42
CA ASN A 364 -8.99 -23.30 18.41
C ASN A 364 -8.76 -22.01 17.58
N ILE A 365 -9.79 -21.21 17.43
CA ILE A 365 -9.78 -19.91 16.76
C ILE A 365 -10.36 -18.88 17.73
N LEU A 366 -9.69 -17.77 17.93
CA LEU A 366 -10.19 -16.65 18.70
C LEU A 366 -11.12 -15.80 17.84
N ILE A 367 -12.40 -15.76 18.17
CA ILE A 367 -13.37 -14.85 17.55
C ILE A 367 -13.78 -13.86 18.63
N ILE A 368 -13.37 -12.60 18.48
CA ILE A 368 -13.56 -11.54 19.46
C ILE A 368 -14.46 -10.46 18.85
N GLU A 369 -15.64 -10.31 19.40
CA GLU A 369 -16.58 -9.26 18.99
C GLU A 369 -16.20 -7.94 19.66
N VAL A 370 -16.23 -6.87 18.86
CA VAL A 370 -16.06 -5.49 19.30
C VAL A 370 -17.42 -4.83 19.38
N TYR A 371 -17.80 -4.35 20.57
CA TYR A 371 -19.05 -3.64 20.79
C TYR A 371 -18.87 -2.13 20.56
N GLU A 372 -19.97 -1.43 20.33
CA GLU A 372 -19.94 0.00 20.06
C GLU A 372 -19.39 0.80 21.26
N GLU A 373 -19.74 0.40 22.48
CA GLU A 373 -19.25 0.99 23.72
C GLU A 373 -17.75 0.87 23.94
N ASP A 374 -17.07 -0.10 23.30
CA ASP A 374 -15.62 -0.26 23.38
C ASP A 374 -14.87 0.92 22.73
N LYS A 375 -15.52 1.61 21.78
CA LYS A 375 -14.95 2.73 21.02
C LYS A 375 -13.61 2.38 20.35
N ILE A 376 -13.52 1.15 19.81
CA ILE A 376 -12.35 0.67 19.07
C ILE A 376 -12.53 1.01 17.59
N ARG A 377 -11.55 1.64 16.98
CA ARG A 377 -11.58 1.97 15.55
C ARG A 377 -11.47 0.73 14.67
N LYS A 378 -12.27 0.63 13.62
CA LYS A 378 -12.19 -0.46 12.61
C LYS A 378 -10.79 -0.59 12.04
N THR A 379 -10.10 0.51 11.80
CA THR A 379 -8.75 0.57 11.23
C THR A 379 -7.65 -0.06 12.12
N LEU A 380 -7.94 -0.34 13.41
CA LEU A 380 -7.01 -0.96 14.35
C LEU A 380 -7.23 -2.47 14.53
N THR A 381 -8.36 -3.03 14.07
CA THR A 381 -8.69 -4.44 14.31
C THR A 381 -7.62 -5.41 13.81
N GLY A 382 -7.01 -5.13 12.64
CA GLY A 382 -5.93 -5.95 12.10
C GLY A 382 -4.65 -5.96 12.95
N LEU A 383 -4.27 -4.81 13.54
CA LEU A 383 -3.12 -4.73 14.45
C LEU A 383 -3.39 -5.45 15.78
N ILE A 384 -4.62 -5.37 16.27
CA ILE A 384 -5.03 -6.00 17.51
C ILE A 384 -5.14 -7.52 17.30
N ALA A 385 -5.69 -7.98 16.16
CA ALA A 385 -5.74 -9.40 15.80
C ALA A 385 -4.33 -10.00 15.75
N ALA A 386 -3.36 -9.31 15.13
CA ALA A 386 -1.97 -9.76 15.10
C ALA A 386 -1.34 -9.88 16.49
N TYR A 387 -1.68 -9.00 17.43
CA TYR A 387 -1.25 -9.13 18.83
C TYR A 387 -1.81 -10.41 19.47
N PHE A 388 -3.11 -10.69 19.32
CA PHE A 388 -3.73 -11.87 19.91
C PHE A 388 -3.23 -13.17 19.28
N VAL A 389 -2.97 -13.19 17.96
CA VAL A 389 -2.32 -14.32 17.28
C VAL A 389 -0.97 -14.64 17.94
N ASN A 390 -0.14 -13.62 18.14
CA ASN A 390 1.19 -13.82 18.77
C ASN A 390 1.08 -14.25 20.23
N LYS A 391 0.12 -13.72 21.00
CA LYS A 391 -0.06 -14.01 22.40
C LYS A 391 -0.58 -15.42 22.65
N PHE A 392 -1.60 -15.84 21.92
CA PHE A 392 -2.28 -17.13 22.14
C PHE A 392 -1.81 -18.22 21.15
N ASN A 393 -0.99 -17.88 20.16
CA ASN A 393 -0.54 -18.78 19.11
C ASN A 393 -1.68 -19.50 18.37
N LYS A 394 -2.77 -18.75 18.11
CA LYS A 394 -4.01 -19.21 17.45
C LYS A 394 -4.47 -18.18 16.41
N PRO A 395 -5.16 -18.59 15.34
CA PRO A 395 -5.83 -17.62 14.46
C PRO A 395 -6.80 -16.75 15.25
N CYS A 396 -6.88 -15.48 14.89
CA CYS A 396 -7.72 -14.51 15.58
C CYS A 396 -8.53 -13.66 14.59
N LEU A 397 -9.84 -13.65 14.75
CA LEU A 397 -10.79 -12.73 14.11
C LEU A 397 -11.21 -11.69 15.14
N ILE A 398 -11.06 -10.42 14.79
CA ILE A 398 -11.63 -9.30 15.56
C ILE A 398 -12.61 -8.57 14.65
N GLY A 399 -13.87 -8.56 15.02
CA GLY A 399 -14.91 -7.98 14.20
C GLY A 399 -16.01 -7.30 15.00
N ARG A 400 -16.83 -6.53 14.31
CA ARG A 400 -18.04 -5.90 14.82
C ARG A 400 -19.23 -6.46 14.09
N MET A 401 -20.29 -6.77 14.82
CA MET A 401 -21.58 -7.10 14.24
C MET A 401 -22.15 -5.84 13.58
N SER A 402 -22.53 -5.96 12.33
CA SER A 402 -23.23 -4.92 11.59
C SER A 402 -24.76 -5.10 11.70
N ASP A 403 -25.51 -4.09 11.27
CA ASP A 403 -26.98 -4.09 11.36
C ASP A 403 -27.64 -5.23 10.58
N ASP A 404 -26.99 -5.68 9.50
CA ASP A 404 -27.39 -6.84 8.68
C ASP A 404 -27.03 -8.19 9.31
N LYS A 405 -26.48 -8.20 10.56
CA LYS A 405 -26.06 -9.37 11.33
C LYS A 405 -24.84 -10.12 10.81
N PHE A 406 -24.04 -9.49 9.95
CA PHE A 406 -22.73 -10.01 9.58
C PHE A 406 -21.64 -9.50 10.51
N LEU A 407 -20.71 -10.39 10.86
CA LEU A 407 -19.51 -10.00 11.60
C LEU A 407 -18.43 -9.54 10.60
N ARG A 408 -18.17 -8.24 10.56
CA ARG A 408 -17.13 -7.64 9.71
C ARG A 408 -15.91 -7.27 10.51
N GLY A 409 -14.73 -7.66 10.04
CA GLY A 409 -13.51 -7.40 10.81
C GLY A 409 -12.23 -7.83 10.13
N SER A 410 -11.19 -7.97 10.93
CA SER A 410 -9.86 -8.40 10.47
C SER A 410 -9.50 -9.74 11.08
N MET A 411 -9.06 -10.66 10.25
CA MET A 411 -8.55 -11.95 10.67
C MET A 411 -7.03 -12.04 10.42
N ARG A 412 -6.33 -12.69 11.33
CA ARG A 412 -4.88 -12.93 11.23
C ARG A 412 -4.56 -14.34 11.68
N SER A 413 -3.47 -14.89 11.09
CA SER A 413 -2.90 -16.18 11.49
C SER A 413 -1.37 -16.08 11.50
N ASN A 414 -0.71 -16.94 12.23
CA ASN A 414 0.76 -16.96 12.34
C ASN A 414 1.45 -17.85 11.28
N GLY A 415 0.68 -18.45 10.37
CA GLY A 415 1.23 -19.32 9.31
C GLY A 415 1.91 -20.62 9.79
N ASN A 416 1.87 -20.92 11.09
CA ASN A 416 2.56 -22.08 11.67
C ASN A 416 1.78 -23.40 11.53
N PHE A 417 0.71 -23.41 10.77
CA PHE A 417 -0.10 -24.61 10.55
C PHE A 417 0.35 -25.27 9.24
N GLU A 418 1.11 -26.35 9.35
CA GLU A 418 1.52 -27.15 8.16
C GLU A 418 0.33 -27.65 7.32
N SER A 419 -0.87 -27.74 7.94
CA SER A 419 -2.11 -28.14 7.29
C SER A 419 -2.89 -27.00 6.60
N LEU A 420 -2.48 -25.74 6.78
CA LEU A 420 -3.17 -24.56 6.27
C LEU A 420 -2.19 -23.62 5.56
N PRO A 421 -1.72 -23.95 4.35
CA PRO A 421 -0.67 -23.21 3.65
C PRO A 421 -1.13 -21.79 3.24
N ASN A 422 -2.43 -21.57 3.04
CA ASN A 422 -3.03 -20.27 2.78
C ASN A 422 -4.33 -20.13 3.57
N PHE A 423 -4.32 -19.19 4.52
CA PHE A 423 -5.46 -19.00 5.41
C PHE A 423 -6.66 -18.36 4.71
N LYS A 424 -6.43 -17.48 3.73
CA LYS A 424 -7.47 -16.90 2.88
C LYS A 424 -8.23 -18.02 2.14
N THR A 425 -7.50 -18.86 1.40
CA THR A 425 -8.10 -19.99 0.68
C THR A 425 -8.86 -20.96 1.60
N TYR A 426 -8.37 -21.16 2.82
CA TYR A 426 -9.10 -21.96 3.81
C TYR A 426 -10.45 -21.33 4.16
N LEU A 427 -10.49 -20.02 4.41
CA LEU A 427 -11.72 -19.32 4.75
C LEU A 427 -12.69 -19.28 3.59
N GLU A 428 -12.21 -19.03 2.37
CA GLU A 428 -13.01 -19.06 1.14
C GLU A 428 -13.69 -20.43 0.88
N ASN A 429 -13.02 -21.51 1.26
CA ASN A 429 -13.56 -22.87 1.14
C ASN A 429 -14.50 -23.27 2.30
N THR A 430 -14.77 -22.37 3.25
CA THR A 430 -15.79 -22.59 4.27
C THR A 430 -17.04 -21.80 3.89
N ASP A 431 -18.20 -22.40 3.85
CA ASP A 431 -19.48 -21.70 3.60
C ASP A 431 -19.86 -20.72 4.73
N MET A 432 -18.87 -20.25 5.52
CA MET A 432 -19.11 -19.40 6.68
C MET A 432 -18.81 -17.92 6.43
N PHE A 433 -18.12 -17.61 5.33
CA PHE A 433 -17.70 -16.25 4.99
C PHE A 433 -18.31 -15.85 3.64
N GLU A 434 -19.04 -14.76 3.62
CA GLU A 434 -19.60 -14.17 2.41
C GLU A 434 -18.51 -13.54 1.54
N TYR A 435 -17.48 -12.97 2.18
CA TYR A 435 -16.37 -12.33 1.50
C TYR A 435 -15.07 -12.39 2.33
N VAL A 436 -13.97 -12.73 1.68
CA VAL A 436 -12.62 -12.75 2.28
C VAL A 436 -11.66 -12.02 1.35
N ALA A 437 -10.95 -11.00 1.86
CA ALA A 437 -9.91 -10.26 1.15
C ALA A 437 -8.57 -10.32 1.88
N GLY A 438 -7.45 -10.19 1.15
CA GLY A 438 -6.11 -10.07 1.72
C GLY A 438 -5.06 -10.94 1.09
#